data_220c9d8f0abca581176cd8abcde6588e
#
_entry.id   220c9d8f0abca581176cd8abcde6588e
#
_cell.length_a   1.000
_cell.length_b   1.000
_cell.length_c   1.000
_cell.angle_alpha   90.00
_cell.angle_beta   90.00
_cell.angle_gamma   90.00
#
_symmetry.space_group_name_H-M   'P 1'
#
loop_
_entity.id
_entity.type
_entity.pdbx_description
1 polymer ?
#
loop_
_entity_poly.entity_id
_entity_poly.type
_entity_poly.pdbx_seq_one_letter_code
_entity_poly.pdbx_strand_id
1 'polypeptide(L)'
;NASYTYMGGTSMATPLTAGASALLLEHLMENLGESNPTSDLVKAIFTASAHDMTGQYSSSTNGAGEAAPNNHEGWGRINMSQAMNTSYLYGHSVTTNADSGWSFNVPNSADDINIALAWTDPASTPSASTNLVNDLDLALKSPSGTWTNLSNNLDNLRGLTLASPAQGTWELHVLGTSVPTGPQFFAVAMTGDFTLSNLTQDTDLDGYEDDDDDCNTTAGTSTIDRTGCPDTDGDGYSNPDSNWTVNNGADAFPSEVTQWADGDYDGYGDNAA
;
A
#
# COMPACT_ATOMS: atom_id res chain seq x y z
N ASN A 1 0.43 27.35 -44.03
CA ASN A 1 1.49 26.39 -43.73
C ASN A 1 1.79 26.45 -42.24
N ALA A 2 1.51 25.38 -41.52
CA ALA A 2 1.93 25.26 -40.12
C ALA A 2 3.46 25.04 -40.12
N SER A 3 4.18 25.95 -39.45
CA SER A 3 5.63 25.78 -39.26
C SER A 3 5.86 25.10 -37.95
N TYR A 4 6.61 24.01 -37.96
CA TYR A 4 7.03 23.29 -36.76
C TYR A 4 8.47 23.65 -36.43
N THR A 5 8.80 23.73 -35.13
CA THR A 5 10.14 23.95 -34.64
C THR A 5 10.45 23.01 -33.49
N TYR A 6 11.74 22.70 -33.31
CA TYR A 6 12.21 21.93 -32.18
C TYR A 6 12.41 22.88 -30.99
N MET A 7 11.84 22.51 -29.85
CA MET A 7 12.01 23.22 -28.59
C MET A 7 12.28 22.20 -27.47
N GLY A 8 13.15 22.58 -26.53
CA GLY A 8 13.49 21.76 -25.38
C GLY A 8 13.45 22.57 -24.09
N GLY A 9 13.24 21.90 -22.99
CA GLY A 9 13.23 22.49 -21.64
C GLY A 9 12.02 22.04 -20.82
N THR A 10 12.04 22.38 -19.53
CA THR A 10 10.98 22.06 -18.58
C THR A 10 9.62 22.65 -18.98
N SER A 11 9.63 23.84 -19.63
CA SER A 11 8.41 24.47 -20.15
C SER A 11 7.73 23.69 -21.29
N MET A 12 8.44 22.78 -21.94
CA MET A 12 7.89 21.86 -22.94
C MET A 12 7.50 20.52 -22.30
N ALA A 13 8.24 20.05 -21.31
CA ALA A 13 7.93 18.82 -20.58
C ALA A 13 6.66 18.96 -19.72
N THR A 14 6.47 20.09 -19.05
CA THR A 14 5.34 20.33 -18.17
C THR A 14 3.97 20.17 -18.85
N PRO A 15 3.67 20.83 -20.00
CA PRO A 15 2.38 20.65 -20.67
C PRO A 15 2.21 19.24 -21.27
N LEU A 16 3.28 18.56 -21.65
CA LEU A 16 3.19 17.16 -22.06
C LEU A 16 2.76 16.27 -20.89
N THR A 17 3.36 16.49 -19.71
CA THR A 17 2.96 15.78 -18.47
C THR A 17 1.52 16.11 -18.08
N ALA A 18 1.11 17.38 -18.18
CA ALA A 18 -0.26 17.79 -17.89
C ALA A 18 -1.27 17.12 -18.85
N GLY A 19 -0.94 17.07 -20.15
CA GLY A 19 -1.76 16.36 -21.14
C GLY A 19 -1.83 14.85 -20.88
N ALA A 20 -0.72 14.23 -20.51
CA ALA A 20 -0.67 12.82 -20.10
C ALA A 20 -1.52 12.58 -18.85
N SER A 21 -1.45 13.48 -17.85
CA SER A 21 -2.29 13.38 -16.65
C SER A 21 -3.79 13.47 -16.97
N ALA A 22 -4.19 14.35 -17.89
CA ALA A 22 -5.59 14.48 -18.31
C ALA A 22 -6.09 13.19 -18.99
N LEU A 23 -5.28 12.57 -19.87
CA LEU A 23 -5.62 11.30 -20.50
C LEU A 23 -5.67 10.14 -19.49
N LEU A 24 -4.76 10.12 -18.52
CA LEU A 24 -4.80 9.10 -17.46
C LEU A 24 -6.04 9.27 -16.57
N LEU A 25 -6.39 10.50 -16.19
CA LEU A 25 -7.61 10.77 -15.42
C LEU A 25 -8.87 10.35 -16.18
N GLU A 26 -8.96 10.67 -17.49
CA GLU A 26 -10.06 10.20 -18.35
C GLU A 26 -10.13 8.67 -18.35
N HIS A 27 -8.99 7.98 -18.49
CA HIS A 27 -8.94 6.52 -18.46
C HIS A 27 -9.41 5.94 -17.12
N LEU A 28 -8.93 6.47 -16.00
CA LEU A 28 -9.35 6.07 -14.66
C LEU A 28 -10.85 6.26 -14.45
N MET A 29 -11.40 7.40 -14.85
CA MET A 29 -12.81 7.74 -14.63
C MET A 29 -13.76 7.00 -15.59
N GLU A 30 -13.47 6.99 -16.88
CA GLU A 30 -14.39 6.48 -17.89
C GLU A 30 -14.23 5.00 -18.19
N ASN A 31 -13.01 4.46 -18.08
CA ASN A 31 -12.74 3.07 -18.42
C ASN A 31 -12.69 2.17 -17.18
N LEU A 32 -12.19 2.68 -16.05
CA LEU A 32 -12.04 1.92 -14.80
C LEU A 32 -13.09 2.29 -13.74
N GLY A 33 -13.90 3.33 -13.98
CA GLY A 33 -15.03 3.70 -13.13
C GLY A 33 -14.66 4.43 -11.85
N GLU A 34 -13.44 4.96 -11.74
CA GLU A 34 -13.01 5.69 -10.56
C GLU A 34 -13.73 7.03 -10.45
N SER A 35 -14.40 7.28 -9.33
CA SER A 35 -15.24 8.48 -9.17
C SER A 35 -14.44 9.76 -8.90
N ASN A 36 -13.26 9.66 -8.31
CA ASN A 36 -12.45 10.82 -7.93
C ASN A 36 -10.96 10.47 -7.81
N PRO A 37 -10.25 10.18 -8.92
CA PRO A 37 -8.84 9.87 -8.88
C PRO A 37 -8.02 11.01 -8.28
N THR A 38 -7.16 10.70 -7.34
CA THR A 38 -6.39 11.68 -6.57
C THR A 38 -5.04 12.00 -7.22
N SER A 39 -4.42 13.12 -6.83
CA SER A 39 -3.12 13.53 -7.38
C SER A 39 -1.98 12.57 -7.00
N ASP A 40 -2.06 11.95 -5.83
CA ASP A 40 -1.13 10.92 -5.37
C ASP A 40 -1.26 9.64 -6.19
N LEU A 41 -2.48 9.23 -6.59
CA LEU A 41 -2.68 8.12 -7.52
C LEU A 41 -1.99 8.38 -8.87
N VAL A 42 -2.20 9.55 -9.46
CA VAL A 42 -1.54 9.92 -10.73
C VAL A 42 -0.01 9.93 -10.57
N LYS A 43 0.49 10.47 -9.45
CA LYS A 43 1.91 10.49 -9.13
C LYS A 43 2.49 9.08 -8.98
N ALA A 44 1.81 8.19 -8.25
CA ALA A 44 2.23 6.80 -8.06
C ALA A 44 2.27 6.05 -9.40
N ILE A 45 1.20 6.15 -10.22
CA ILE A 45 1.11 5.50 -11.53
C ILE A 45 2.23 5.96 -12.45
N PHE A 46 2.47 7.26 -12.59
CA PHE A 46 3.54 7.75 -13.45
C PHE A 46 4.93 7.37 -12.95
N THR A 47 5.12 7.27 -11.65
CA THR A 47 6.39 6.83 -11.07
C THR A 47 6.65 5.34 -11.34
N ALA A 48 5.68 4.47 -11.06
CA ALA A 48 5.83 3.03 -11.28
C ALA A 48 5.92 2.64 -12.76
N SER A 49 5.27 3.43 -13.65
CA SER A 49 5.23 3.16 -15.09
C SER A 49 6.29 3.90 -15.89
N ALA A 50 7.15 4.71 -15.26
CA ALA A 50 8.14 5.49 -15.95
C ALA A 50 9.16 4.58 -16.71
N HIS A 51 9.57 5.04 -17.88
CA HIS A 51 10.60 4.37 -18.66
C HIS A 51 11.97 4.93 -18.30
N ASP A 52 12.82 4.10 -17.74
CA ASP A 52 14.23 4.44 -17.48
C ASP A 52 14.94 4.79 -18.78
N MET A 53 15.60 5.95 -18.83
CA MET A 53 16.32 6.45 -20.00
C MET A 53 17.82 6.16 -19.94
N THR A 54 18.21 5.06 -19.32
CA THR A 54 19.62 4.61 -19.23
C THR A 54 20.33 4.70 -20.60
N GLY A 55 21.54 5.25 -20.56
CA GLY A 55 22.40 5.38 -21.74
C GLY A 55 22.15 6.63 -22.61
N GLN A 56 21.22 7.50 -22.24
CA GLN A 56 20.98 8.76 -22.96
C GLN A 56 22.13 9.77 -22.77
N TYR A 57 22.84 9.70 -21.67
CA TYR A 57 24.04 10.48 -21.38
C TYR A 57 25.26 9.56 -21.27
N SER A 58 26.44 9.99 -21.72
CA SER A 58 27.62 9.11 -21.67
C SER A 58 28.15 8.96 -20.24
N SER A 59 28.62 7.76 -19.90
CA SER A 59 29.11 7.35 -18.58
C SER A 59 30.27 8.16 -18.00
N SER A 60 30.79 9.14 -18.71
CA SER A 60 31.99 9.90 -18.30
C SER A 60 31.69 11.27 -17.68
N THR A 61 30.45 11.72 -17.67
CA THR A 61 30.10 13.05 -17.13
C THR A 61 28.82 13.01 -16.32
N ASN A 62 28.96 12.88 -15.01
CA ASN A 62 27.94 13.20 -14.02
C ASN A 62 26.68 12.32 -13.99
N GLY A 63 26.82 11.03 -13.68
CA GLY A 63 25.69 10.16 -13.34
C GLY A 63 24.92 9.58 -14.52
N ALA A 64 25.48 9.65 -15.70
CA ALA A 64 24.95 8.99 -16.89
C ALA A 64 25.24 7.49 -16.86
N GLY A 65 24.20 6.71 -16.72
CA GLY A 65 24.24 5.27 -16.53
C GLY A 65 23.88 4.84 -15.12
N GLU A 66 23.47 5.75 -14.25
CA GLU A 66 22.81 5.42 -12.99
C GLU A 66 21.33 5.07 -13.28
N ALA A 67 20.87 3.98 -12.69
CA ALA A 67 19.46 3.60 -12.75
C ALA A 67 18.56 4.72 -12.17
N ALA A 68 17.37 4.88 -12.70
CA ALA A 68 16.36 5.75 -12.09
C ALA A 68 16.01 5.26 -10.64
N PRO A 69 15.74 6.18 -9.71
CA PRO A 69 15.70 7.64 -9.87
C PRO A 69 17.07 8.30 -9.75
N ASN A 70 17.30 9.32 -10.58
CA ASN A 70 18.52 10.12 -10.52
C ASN A 70 18.24 11.60 -10.78
N ASN A 71 19.25 12.47 -10.55
CA ASN A 71 19.09 13.93 -10.66
C ASN A 71 18.93 14.46 -12.09
N HIS A 72 19.09 13.63 -13.12
CA HIS A 72 19.01 14.03 -14.53
C HIS A 72 17.62 13.78 -15.12
N GLU A 73 17.00 12.67 -14.76
CA GLU A 73 15.74 12.21 -15.35
C GLU A 73 14.65 11.89 -14.31
N GLY A 74 14.97 12.04 -13.01
CA GLY A 74 14.06 11.61 -11.95
C GLY A 74 13.78 10.12 -12.04
N TRP A 75 12.52 9.76 -12.14
CA TRP A 75 12.07 8.37 -12.31
C TRP A 75 12.08 7.88 -13.77
N GLY A 76 12.33 8.79 -14.71
CA GLY A 76 12.37 8.48 -16.13
C GLY A 76 11.32 9.22 -16.95
N ARG A 77 11.11 8.77 -18.18
CA ARG A 77 10.15 9.34 -19.13
C ARG A 77 8.77 8.71 -18.91
N ILE A 78 7.71 9.53 -18.96
CA ILE A 78 6.32 9.06 -18.93
C ILE A 78 6.07 8.04 -20.06
N ASN A 79 5.48 6.91 -19.69
CA ASN A 79 5.06 5.84 -20.58
C ASN A 79 3.55 5.62 -20.42
N MET A 80 2.75 6.27 -21.27
CA MET A 80 1.29 6.19 -21.21
C MET A 80 0.75 4.78 -21.43
N SER A 81 1.39 3.99 -22.28
CA SER A 81 0.98 2.60 -22.51
C SER A 81 1.11 1.76 -21.24
N GLN A 82 2.20 1.95 -20.49
CA GLN A 82 2.39 1.28 -19.21
C GLN A 82 1.45 1.87 -18.14
N ALA A 83 1.31 3.20 -18.08
CA ALA A 83 0.47 3.88 -17.10
C ALA A 83 -1.00 3.42 -17.16
N MET A 84 -1.54 3.23 -18.35
CA MET A 84 -2.92 2.74 -18.55
C MET A 84 -3.11 1.24 -18.20
N ASN A 85 -2.03 0.49 -18.02
CA ASN A 85 -2.04 -0.92 -17.63
C ASN A 85 -1.40 -1.14 -16.25
N THR A 86 -1.25 -0.10 -15.46
CA THR A 86 -0.71 -0.16 -14.11
C THR A 86 -1.77 -0.65 -13.13
N SER A 87 -1.43 -1.61 -12.30
CA SER A 87 -2.25 -1.98 -11.15
C SER A 87 -2.05 -0.98 -10.01
N TYR A 88 -3.11 -0.67 -9.28
CA TYR A 88 -3.03 0.33 -8.22
C TYR A 88 -3.97 0.04 -7.06
N LEU A 89 -3.63 0.62 -5.92
CA LEU A 89 -4.42 0.73 -4.71
C LEU A 89 -4.54 2.19 -4.37
N TYR A 90 -5.73 2.68 -4.04
CA TYR A 90 -5.90 4.03 -3.53
C TYR A 90 -7.15 4.16 -2.66
N GLY A 91 -7.24 5.26 -1.91
CA GLY A 91 -8.35 5.47 -0.98
C GLY A 91 -8.13 4.81 0.39
N HIS A 92 -7.06 4.05 0.55
CA HIS A 92 -6.63 3.51 1.85
C HIS A 92 -5.90 4.56 2.66
N SER A 93 -5.85 4.39 3.98
CA SER A 93 -5.18 5.34 4.87
C SER A 93 -4.51 4.64 6.04
N VAL A 94 -3.48 5.28 6.59
CA VAL A 94 -2.80 4.83 7.81
C VAL A 94 -2.72 5.95 8.84
N THR A 95 -2.65 5.56 10.11
CA THR A 95 -2.33 6.43 11.24
C THR A 95 -0.92 6.15 11.74
N THR A 96 -0.43 6.90 12.73
CA THR A 96 0.89 6.64 13.33
C THR A 96 0.95 5.24 13.94
N ASN A 97 2.00 4.49 13.60
CA ASN A 97 2.27 3.10 13.97
C ASN A 97 1.28 2.06 13.38
N ALA A 98 0.40 2.47 12.48
CA ALA A 98 -0.43 1.52 11.74
C ALA A 98 0.34 0.91 10.57
N ASP A 99 -0.03 -0.31 10.21
CA ASP A 99 0.45 -1.06 9.06
C ASP A 99 -0.76 -1.47 8.21
N SER A 100 -0.68 -1.30 6.91
CA SER A 100 -1.66 -1.80 5.94
C SER A 100 -0.94 -2.70 4.96
N GLY A 101 -1.35 -3.95 4.88
CA GLY A 101 -0.68 -5.00 4.11
C GLY A 101 -1.53 -5.59 2.98
N TRP A 102 -0.88 -5.99 1.90
CA TRP A 102 -1.47 -6.68 0.76
C TRP A 102 -0.53 -7.76 0.25
N SER A 103 -1.06 -8.77 -0.40
CA SER A 103 -0.25 -9.81 -1.01
C SER A 103 -0.37 -9.81 -2.53
N PHE A 104 0.69 -10.22 -3.22
CA PHE A 104 0.70 -10.45 -4.65
C PHE A 104 1.55 -11.67 -4.99
N ASN A 105 1.18 -12.38 -6.05
CA ASN A 105 1.92 -13.55 -6.49
C ASN A 105 2.75 -13.25 -7.72
N VAL A 106 4.03 -13.56 -7.65
CA VAL A 106 5.01 -13.44 -8.73
C VAL A 106 5.14 -14.80 -9.42
N PRO A 107 4.85 -14.89 -10.74
CA PRO A 107 5.00 -16.12 -11.50
C PRO A 107 6.48 -16.48 -11.69
N ASN A 108 6.73 -17.71 -12.15
CA ASN A 108 8.08 -18.11 -12.52
C ASN A 108 8.55 -17.32 -13.76
N SER A 109 9.78 -16.83 -13.73
CA SER A 109 10.37 -15.98 -14.81
C SER A 109 9.68 -14.63 -15.02
N ALA A 110 9.23 -13.97 -13.95
CA ALA A 110 8.72 -12.61 -14.04
C ALA A 110 9.78 -11.60 -14.47
N ASP A 111 9.33 -10.62 -15.25
CA ASP A 111 10.10 -9.40 -15.53
C ASP A 111 10.20 -8.53 -14.25
N ASP A 112 10.99 -7.47 -14.31
CA ASP A 112 11.12 -6.53 -13.21
C ASP A 112 9.76 -5.94 -12.81
N ILE A 113 9.52 -5.84 -11.50
CA ILE A 113 8.34 -5.22 -10.94
C ILE A 113 8.71 -3.85 -10.38
N ASN A 114 8.03 -2.80 -10.85
CA ASN A 114 8.19 -1.46 -10.28
C ASN A 114 7.00 -1.16 -9.38
N ILE A 115 7.30 -0.61 -8.20
CA ILE A 115 6.32 -0.27 -7.17
C ILE A 115 6.55 1.18 -6.76
N ALA A 116 5.49 1.96 -6.64
CA ALA A 116 5.55 3.33 -6.14
C ALA A 116 4.41 3.60 -5.16
N LEU A 117 4.75 4.12 -3.99
CA LEU A 117 3.84 4.68 -2.98
C LEU A 117 3.92 6.19 -3.03
N ALA A 118 2.79 6.87 -3.11
CA ALA A 118 2.70 8.33 -3.04
C ALA A 118 1.53 8.77 -2.16
N TRP A 119 1.67 9.94 -1.55
CA TRP A 119 0.59 10.57 -0.78
C TRP A 119 0.60 12.08 -0.94
N THR A 120 -0.55 12.70 -0.67
CA THR A 120 -0.69 14.15 -0.59
C THR A 120 -0.47 14.57 0.84
N ASP A 121 0.74 15.05 1.14
CA ASP A 121 1.17 15.43 2.47
C ASP A 121 0.50 16.75 2.92
N PRO A 122 0.13 16.93 4.19
CA PRO A 122 -0.36 18.19 4.71
C PRO A 122 0.67 19.32 4.60
N ALA A 123 0.19 20.55 4.60
CA ALA A 123 1.06 21.73 4.53
C ALA A 123 1.93 21.86 5.77
N SER A 124 3.25 21.96 5.55
CA SER A 124 4.23 22.25 6.61
C SER A 124 4.25 23.74 6.99
N THR A 125 4.95 24.05 8.08
CA THR A 125 5.19 25.45 8.48
C THR A 125 6.31 26.08 7.65
N PRO A 126 6.23 27.38 7.30
CA PRO A 126 7.20 28.05 6.41
C PRO A 126 8.68 28.01 6.85
N SER A 127 8.98 27.71 8.10
CA SER A 127 10.33 27.64 8.65
C SER A 127 10.73 26.25 9.12
N ALA A 128 10.01 25.21 8.72
CA ALA A 128 10.36 23.84 9.08
C ALA A 128 11.69 23.44 8.43
N SER A 129 12.53 22.75 9.18
CA SER A 129 13.79 22.16 8.68
C SER A 129 13.52 20.96 7.77
N THR A 130 12.43 20.25 8.00
CA THR A 130 11.88 19.15 7.17
C THR A 130 10.45 19.51 6.81
N ASN A 131 10.14 19.50 5.52
CA ASN A 131 8.81 19.87 5.04
C ASN A 131 7.81 18.71 5.06
N LEU A 132 8.27 17.48 5.13
CA LEU A 132 7.41 16.33 5.28
C LEU A 132 6.72 16.36 6.66
N VAL A 133 5.38 16.32 6.66
CA VAL A 133 4.56 16.32 7.88
C VAL A 133 4.19 14.89 8.27
N ASN A 134 3.63 14.13 7.33
CA ASN A 134 3.31 12.73 7.52
C ASN A 134 4.32 11.86 6.79
N ASP A 135 4.96 10.96 7.52
CA ASP A 135 5.99 10.06 7.03
C ASP A 135 5.42 8.65 6.91
N LEU A 136 5.30 8.19 5.67
CA LEU A 136 4.88 6.84 5.32
C LEU A 136 6.06 6.08 4.72
N ASP A 137 6.20 4.83 5.09
CA ASP A 137 7.22 3.93 4.56
C ASP A 137 6.58 2.80 3.74
N LEU A 138 7.33 2.29 2.79
CA LEU A 138 6.97 1.13 1.98
C LEU A 138 7.86 -0.05 2.40
N ALA A 139 7.25 -1.17 2.73
CA ALA A 139 7.98 -2.39 3.04
C ALA A 139 7.49 -3.55 2.17
N LEU A 140 8.39 -4.43 1.80
CA LEU A 140 8.09 -5.65 1.05
C LEU A 140 8.68 -6.84 1.77
N LYS A 141 7.92 -7.92 1.85
CA LYS A 141 8.39 -9.21 2.34
C LYS A 141 8.41 -10.22 1.21
N SER A 142 9.57 -10.80 0.97
CA SER A 142 9.73 -11.82 -0.08
C SER A 142 9.13 -13.17 0.34
N PRO A 143 8.90 -14.11 -0.62
CA PRO A 143 8.46 -15.47 -0.31
C PRO A 143 9.39 -16.24 0.64
N SER A 144 10.66 -15.83 0.75
CA SER A 144 11.61 -16.38 1.72
C SER A 144 11.53 -15.75 3.11
N GLY A 145 10.64 -14.78 3.33
CA GLY A 145 10.49 -14.05 4.59
C GLY A 145 11.47 -12.88 4.77
N THR A 146 12.21 -12.50 3.72
CA THR A 146 13.16 -11.37 3.80
C THR A 146 12.44 -10.04 3.59
N TRP A 147 12.62 -9.10 4.51
CA TRP A 147 12.07 -7.76 4.43
C TRP A 147 12.99 -6.80 3.67
N THR A 148 12.40 -5.96 2.84
CA THR A 148 13.02 -4.80 2.18
C THR A 148 12.21 -3.57 2.54
N ASN A 149 12.80 -2.63 3.28
CA ASN A 149 12.13 -1.42 3.74
C ASN A 149 12.67 -0.20 2.99
N LEU A 150 11.78 0.65 2.52
CA LEU A 150 12.08 1.93 1.91
C LEU A 150 11.56 3.03 2.80
N SER A 151 12.48 3.68 3.49
CA SER A 151 12.17 4.79 4.39
C SER A 151 13.02 6.02 4.06
N ASN A 152 12.41 7.18 4.10
CA ASN A 152 13.10 8.47 4.16
C ASN A 152 12.12 9.50 4.75
N ASN A 153 12.64 10.58 5.31
CA ASN A 153 11.84 11.64 5.92
C ASN A 153 11.89 12.95 5.11
N LEU A 154 12.13 12.88 3.80
CA LEU A 154 12.38 14.04 2.96
C LEU A 154 11.23 14.36 2.02
N ASP A 155 10.58 13.35 1.45
CA ASP A 155 9.53 13.51 0.46
C ASP A 155 8.37 12.52 0.61
N ASN A 156 7.27 12.80 -0.08
CA ASN A 156 6.03 12.04 -0.07
C ASN A 156 5.96 11.05 -1.24
N LEU A 157 7.06 10.35 -1.50
CA LEU A 157 7.16 9.32 -2.54
C LEU A 157 8.14 8.25 -2.11
N ARG A 158 7.77 6.97 -2.28
CA ARG A 158 8.66 5.82 -2.21
C ARG A 158 8.57 5.08 -3.52
N GLY A 159 9.67 4.60 -4.03
CA GLY A 159 9.68 3.81 -5.24
C GLY A 159 10.78 2.77 -5.22
N LEU A 160 10.50 1.62 -5.82
CA LEU A 160 11.38 0.46 -5.85
C LEU A 160 11.20 -0.28 -7.16
N THR A 161 12.31 -0.77 -7.71
CA THR A 161 12.33 -1.82 -8.73
C THR A 161 12.80 -3.13 -8.11
N LEU A 162 11.96 -4.13 -8.15
CA LEU A 162 12.33 -5.52 -7.86
C LEU A 162 12.88 -6.13 -9.16
N ALA A 163 14.19 -6.19 -9.26
CA ALA A 163 14.84 -6.81 -10.42
C ALA A 163 14.76 -8.34 -10.30
N SER A 164 14.19 -8.99 -11.31
CA SER A 164 14.04 -10.45 -11.39
C SER A 164 13.52 -11.04 -10.06
N PRO A 165 12.32 -10.65 -9.61
CA PRO A 165 11.78 -11.04 -8.32
C PRO A 165 11.64 -12.57 -8.19
N ALA A 166 11.83 -13.09 -6.99
CA ALA A 166 11.64 -14.51 -6.71
C ALA A 166 10.17 -14.91 -6.90
N GLN A 167 9.95 -16.08 -7.49
CA GLN A 167 8.62 -16.67 -7.62
C GLN A 167 7.96 -16.90 -6.25
N GLY A 168 6.67 -16.66 -6.16
CA GLY A 168 5.84 -16.94 -4.99
C GLY A 168 5.11 -15.71 -4.48
N THR A 169 4.51 -15.85 -3.31
CA THR A 169 3.73 -14.79 -2.67
C THR A 169 4.65 -13.78 -1.99
N TRP A 170 4.47 -12.52 -2.34
CA TRP A 170 5.09 -11.35 -1.73
C TRP A 170 4.04 -10.61 -0.91
N GLU A 171 4.45 -9.97 0.16
CA GLU A 171 3.63 -9.05 0.93
C GLU A 171 4.12 -7.61 0.70
N LEU A 172 3.19 -6.68 0.53
CA LEU A 172 3.44 -5.25 0.40
C LEU A 172 2.79 -4.55 1.58
N HIS A 173 3.54 -3.70 2.26
CA HIS A 173 3.10 -3.00 3.46
C HIS A 173 3.31 -1.49 3.32
N VAL A 174 2.34 -0.72 3.76
CA VAL A 174 2.44 0.73 3.92
C VAL A 174 2.38 1.06 5.39
N LEU A 175 3.48 1.58 5.92
CA LEU A 175 3.66 1.86 7.34
C LEU A 175 3.46 3.34 7.62
N GLY A 176 2.62 3.67 8.58
CA GLY A 176 2.48 5.02 9.11
C GLY A 176 3.56 5.32 10.15
N THR A 177 4.79 5.60 9.72
CA THR A 177 5.93 5.80 10.61
C THR A 177 5.73 6.99 11.54
N SER A 178 5.21 8.10 11.01
CA SER A 178 4.81 9.28 11.79
C SER A 178 3.70 10.02 11.06
N VAL A 179 2.49 9.97 11.57
CA VAL A 179 1.30 10.60 10.96
C VAL A 179 0.65 11.56 11.98
N PRO A 180 1.31 12.69 12.30
CA PRO A 180 0.79 13.64 13.28
C PRO A 180 -0.48 14.36 12.82
N THR A 181 -0.76 14.38 11.51
CA THR A 181 -1.97 14.97 10.93
C THR A 181 -2.65 13.90 10.09
N GLY A 182 -3.50 13.09 10.69
CA GLY A 182 -4.05 11.92 10.03
C GLY A 182 -5.54 11.70 10.23
N PRO A 183 -6.07 10.62 9.65
CA PRO A 183 -5.34 9.59 8.89
C PRO A 183 -4.75 10.10 7.58
N GLN A 184 -3.60 9.55 7.13
CA GLN A 184 -2.99 9.89 5.85
C GLN A 184 -3.45 8.92 4.78
N PHE A 185 -4.17 9.44 3.80
CA PHE A 185 -4.51 8.69 2.59
C PHE A 185 -3.31 8.58 1.66
N PHE A 186 -3.22 7.48 0.93
CA PHE A 186 -2.12 7.19 0.02
C PHE A 186 -2.60 6.42 -1.22
N ALA A 187 -1.71 6.33 -2.21
CA ALA A 187 -1.85 5.48 -3.38
C ALA A 187 -0.59 4.65 -3.59
N VAL A 188 -0.76 3.38 -3.94
CA VAL A 188 0.30 2.50 -4.42
C VAL A 188 0.03 2.15 -5.87
N ALA A 189 1.06 2.14 -6.70
CA ALA A 189 0.99 1.70 -8.08
C ALA A 189 2.07 0.67 -8.36
N MET A 190 1.74 -0.33 -9.19
CA MET A 190 2.62 -1.45 -9.50
C MET A 190 2.56 -1.79 -10.98
N THR A 191 3.73 -2.03 -11.59
CA THR A 191 3.86 -2.52 -12.96
C THR A 191 4.79 -3.73 -13.02
N GLY A 192 4.60 -4.61 -13.98
CA GLY A 192 5.39 -5.83 -14.15
C GLY A 192 4.52 -7.06 -14.28
N ASP A 193 5.13 -8.24 -14.15
CA ASP A 193 4.45 -9.52 -14.26
C ASP A 193 4.15 -10.08 -12.85
N PHE A 194 2.95 -9.85 -12.39
CA PHE A 194 2.42 -10.37 -11.14
C PHE A 194 0.91 -10.56 -11.23
N THR A 195 0.37 -11.39 -10.39
CA THR A 195 -1.07 -11.46 -10.15
C THR A 195 -1.34 -10.97 -8.73
N LEU A 196 -2.22 -10.00 -8.62
CA LEU A 196 -2.79 -9.65 -7.32
C LEU A 196 -3.59 -10.86 -6.86
N SER A 197 -3.09 -11.55 -5.84
CA SER A 197 -3.90 -12.55 -5.14
C SER A 197 -4.85 -11.74 -4.31
N ASN A 198 -6.11 -11.65 -4.67
CA ASN A 198 -7.08 -10.74 -4.03
C ASN A 198 -6.36 -9.65 -3.24
N LEU A 199 -6.54 -8.39 -3.59
CA LEU A 199 -6.09 -7.29 -2.74
C LEU A 199 -7.04 -7.23 -1.56
N THR A 200 -6.94 -8.21 -0.71
CA THR A 200 -7.62 -8.25 0.54
C THR A 200 -6.71 -7.57 1.54
N GLN A 201 -7.17 -6.46 2.01
CA GLN A 201 -6.52 -5.73 3.09
C GLN A 201 -6.64 -6.60 4.35
N ASP A 202 -5.53 -6.77 5.05
CA ASP A 202 -5.46 -7.32 6.40
C ASP A 202 -4.79 -6.23 7.25
N THR A 203 -5.61 -5.41 7.89
CA THR A 203 -5.16 -4.16 8.53
C THR A 203 -4.36 -4.39 9.79
N ASP A 204 -4.63 -5.46 10.54
CA ASP A 204 -3.96 -5.77 11.81
C ASP A 204 -2.98 -6.96 11.72
N LEU A 205 -2.89 -7.57 10.52
CA LEU A 205 -1.92 -8.60 10.15
C LEU A 205 -2.03 -9.89 10.98
N ASP A 206 -3.25 -10.28 11.32
CA ASP A 206 -3.52 -11.51 12.06
C ASP A 206 -3.75 -12.73 11.13
N GLY A 207 -3.84 -12.50 9.81
CA GLY A 207 -4.03 -13.52 8.79
C GLY A 207 -5.47 -13.66 8.31
N TYR A 208 -6.39 -12.86 8.83
CA TYR A 208 -7.75 -12.70 8.30
C TYR A 208 -7.83 -11.40 7.51
N GLU A 209 -8.55 -11.44 6.39
CA GLU A 209 -8.75 -10.28 5.52
C GLU A 209 -9.80 -9.35 6.12
N ASP A 210 -9.66 -8.02 6.00
CA ASP A 210 -10.59 -7.05 6.58
C ASP A 210 -12.07 -7.32 6.25
N ASP A 211 -12.34 -7.91 5.07
CA ASP A 211 -13.69 -8.27 4.63
C ASP A 211 -14.23 -9.55 5.31
N ASP A 212 -13.33 -10.40 5.80
CA ASP A 212 -13.62 -11.65 6.48
C ASP A 212 -13.31 -11.57 7.99
N ASP A 213 -12.83 -10.40 8.48
CA ASP A 213 -12.42 -10.13 9.85
C ASP A 213 -13.44 -9.24 10.57
N ASP A 214 -14.03 -9.75 11.64
CA ASP A 214 -14.97 -9.01 12.48
C ASP A 214 -14.27 -7.97 13.40
N CYS A 215 -12.92 -8.05 13.51
CA CYS A 215 -12.10 -7.16 14.35
C CYS A 215 -10.92 -6.52 13.59
N ASN A 216 -11.09 -6.19 12.35
CA ASN A 216 -10.12 -5.75 11.34
C ASN A 216 -9.09 -4.65 11.71
N THR A 217 -9.00 -4.26 12.95
CA THR A 217 -8.01 -3.32 13.49
C THR A 217 -7.37 -3.81 14.79
N THR A 218 -7.68 -5.03 15.20
CA THR A 218 -7.20 -5.60 16.48
C THR A 218 -6.96 -7.08 16.31
N ALA A 219 -5.74 -7.43 16.02
CA ALA A 219 -5.29 -8.80 15.74
C ALA A 219 -5.83 -9.83 16.74
N GLY A 220 -6.37 -10.93 16.22
CA GLY A 220 -6.95 -12.00 17.01
C GLY A 220 -6.89 -13.36 16.34
N THR A 221 -7.44 -14.37 17.02
CA THR A 221 -7.36 -15.76 16.57
C THR A 221 -8.70 -16.49 16.66
N SER A 222 -9.77 -15.81 17.07
CA SER A 222 -11.10 -16.40 17.18
C SER A 222 -11.66 -16.83 15.81
N THR A 223 -12.47 -17.90 15.81
CA THR A 223 -12.99 -18.49 14.56
C THR A 223 -14.41 -19.02 14.68
N ILE A 224 -15.04 -18.96 15.87
CA ILE A 224 -16.31 -19.64 16.14
C ILE A 224 -17.47 -18.63 16.19
N ASP A 225 -17.39 -17.60 17.04
CA ASP A 225 -18.42 -16.58 17.22
C ASP A 225 -18.18 -15.33 16.37
N ARG A 226 -16.92 -14.94 16.26
CA ARG A 226 -16.38 -13.92 15.34
C ARG A 226 -15.06 -14.43 14.76
N THR A 227 -14.69 -13.94 13.58
CA THR A 227 -13.41 -14.25 12.95
C THR A 227 -12.41 -13.13 13.23
N GLY A 228 -11.15 -13.46 13.48
CA GLY A 228 -10.07 -12.47 13.60
C GLY A 228 -10.10 -11.62 14.89
N CYS A 229 -10.93 -11.92 15.86
CA CYS A 229 -11.01 -11.17 17.10
C CYS A 229 -10.10 -11.72 18.19
N PRO A 230 -9.70 -10.89 19.19
CA PRO A 230 -8.90 -11.37 20.32
C PRO A 230 -9.54 -12.57 21.02
N ASP A 231 -8.76 -13.61 21.17
CA ASP A 231 -9.09 -14.86 21.86
C ASP A 231 -7.90 -15.19 22.77
N THR A 232 -8.07 -15.04 24.08
CA THR A 232 -6.94 -15.07 25.03
C THR A 232 -6.50 -16.49 25.37
N ASP A 233 -7.42 -17.42 25.44
CA ASP A 233 -7.13 -18.80 25.86
C ASP A 233 -7.09 -19.79 24.69
N GLY A 234 -7.52 -19.37 23.49
CA GLY A 234 -7.39 -20.13 22.26
C GLY A 234 -8.49 -21.18 22.07
N ASP A 235 -9.67 -20.99 22.64
CA ASP A 235 -10.79 -21.92 22.49
C ASP A 235 -11.63 -21.66 21.23
N GLY A 236 -11.34 -20.58 20.53
CA GLY A 236 -11.97 -20.15 19.27
C GLY A 236 -13.11 -19.14 19.45
N TYR A 237 -13.55 -18.86 20.68
CA TYR A 237 -14.50 -17.81 20.98
C TYR A 237 -13.78 -16.50 21.30
N SER A 238 -14.35 -15.37 20.81
CA SER A 238 -13.73 -14.07 21.02
C SER A 238 -13.96 -13.52 22.42
N ASN A 239 -12.96 -12.82 22.96
CA ASN A 239 -13.10 -12.09 24.20
C ASN A 239 -14.27 -11.09 24.11
N PRO A 240 -15.00 -10.81 25.21
CA PRO A 240 -16.03 -9.79 25.21
C PRO A 240 -15.44 -8.39 25.07
N ASP A 241 -16.13 -7.53 24.32
CA ASP A 241 -15.84 -6.12 24.18
C ASP A 241 -17.09 -5.24 24.35
N SER A 242 -16.98 -3.92 24.08
CA SER A 242 -18.11 -2.98 24.26
C SER A 242 -19.26 -3.22 23.28
N ASN A 243 -19.03 -3.85 22.14
CA ASN A 243 -19.99 -4.08 21.08
C ASN A 243 -20.44 -5.55 21.00
N TRP A 244 -19.60 -6.46 21.49
CA TRP A 244 -19.83 -7.89 21.52
C TRP A 244 -19.62 -8.42 22.93
N THR A 245 -20.70 -8.65 23.63
CA THR A 245 -20.71 -9.06 25.03
C THR A 245 -21.06 -10.56 25.17
N VAL A 246 -20.91 -11.13 26.35
CA VAL A 246 -21.34 -12.51 26.64
C VAL A 246 -22.80 -12.75 26.23
N ASN A 247 -23.68 -11.75 26.34
CA ASN A 247 -25.08 -11.84 25.89
C ASN A 247 -25.21 -11.92 24.35
N ASN A 248 -24.18 -11.53 23.60
CA ASN A 248 -24.15 -11.61 22.16
C ASN A 248 -23.48 -12.90 21.67
N GLY A 249 -22.84 -13.65 22.55
CA GLY A 249 -22.13 -14.89 22.25
C GLY A 249 -20.61 -14.83 22.44
N ALA A 250 -20.07 -13.73 22.99
CA ALA A 250 -18.67 -13.66 23.36
C ALA A 250 -18.35 -14.65 24.50
N ASP A 251 -17.08 -15.03 24.59
CA ASP A 251 -16.56 -15.91 25.62
C ASP A 251 -16.84 -15.37 27.03
N ALA A 252 -17.51 -16.16 27.86
CA ALA A 252 -17.80 -15.82 29.24
C ALA A 252 -16.59 -16.07 30.18
N PHE A 253 -15.60 -16.85 29.72
CA PHE A 253 -14.44 -17.28 30.49
C PHE A 253 -13.11 -17.12 29.76
N PRO A 254 -12.68 -15.91 29.36
CA PRO A 254 -11.55 -15.65 28.47
C PRO A 254 -10.15 -16.11 28.94
N SER A 255 -10.07 -16.95 29.94
CA SER A 255 -8.85 -17.55 30.48
C SER A 255 -8.96 -19.05 30.70
N GLU A 256 -10.06 -19.67 30.25
CA GLU A 256 -10.38 -21.07 30.54
C GLU A 256 -10.75 -21.83 29.26
N VAL A 257 -9.79 -22.26 28.49
CA VAL A 257 -9.87 -22.90 27.16
C VAL A 257 -10.94 -24.00 26.98
N THR A 258 -11.55 -24.47 28.05
CA THR A 258 -12.59 -25.50 28.04
C THR A 258 -13.98 -24.95 28.33
N GLN A 259 -14.13 -23.67 28.56
CA GLN A 259 -15.38 -23.02 28.99
C GLN A 259 -15.56 -21.68 28.24
N TRP A 260 -16.66 -21.50 27.55
CA TRP A 260 -17.00 -20.26 26.79
C TRP A 260 -18.43 -19.75 27.06
N ALA A 261 -19.30 -20.55 27.65
CA ALA A 261 -20.69 -20.19 27.91
C ALA A 261 -21.08 -20.25 29.40
N ASP A 262 -21.84 -19.26 29.84
CA ASP A 262 -22.47 -19.18 31.18
C ASP A 262 -23.93 -18.76 30.97
N GLY A 263 -24.81 -19.74 30.76
CA GLY A 263 -26.18 -19.52 30.34
C GLY A 263 -27.11 -19.11 31.48
N ASP A 264 -26.77 -19.44 32.73
CA ASP A 264 -27.57 -19.11 33.91
C ASP A 264 -26.94 -18.03 34.81
N TYR A 265 -25.75 -17.53 34.39
CA TYR A 265 -24.99 -16.45 35.04
C TYR A 265 -24.56 -16.76 36.50
N ASP A 266 -24.27 -18.01 36.79
CA ASP A 266 -23.80 -18.44 38.10
C ASP A 266 -22.27 -18.38 38.26
N GLY A 267 -21.52 -18.10 37.17
CA GLY A 267 -20.09 -17.97 37.14
C GLY A 267 -19.36 -19.32 36.93
N TYR A 268 -20.09 -20.36 36.60
CA TYR A 268 -19.56 -21.65 36.16
C TYR A 268 -19.94 -21.92 34.69
N GLY A 269 -19.06 -22.59 33.96
CA GLY A 269 -19.29 -22.84 32.55
C GLY A 269 -20.35 -23.92 32.30
N ASP A 270 -21.25 -23.62 31.37
CA ASP A 270 -22.35 -24.49 30.94
C ASP A 270 -22.08 -25.29 29.70
N ASN A 271 -20.84 -25.25 29.17
CA ASN A 271 -20.53 -26.00 27.96
C ASN A 271 -20.71 -27.51 28.24
N ALA A 272 -21.40 -28.20 27.36
CA ALA A 272 -21.40 -29.66 27.38
C ALA A 272 -19.99 -30.19 27.13
N ALA A 273 -19.44 -30.95 28.05
CA ALA A 273 -18.14 -31.59 27.95
C ALA A 273 -18.11 -32.66 26.84
#